data_c2e5fba2c728d8accbe73fd19a93ff56
#
_entry.id   c2e5fba2c728d8accbe73fd19a93ff56
#
_cell.length_a   1.000
_cell.length_b   1.000
_cell.length_c   1.000
_cell.angle_alpha   90.00
_cell.angle_beta   90.00
_cell.angle_gamma   90.00
#
_symmetry.space_group_name_H-M   'P 1'
#
loop_
_entity.id
_entity.type
_entity.pdbx_description
1 polymer ?
#
loop_
_entity_poly.entity_id
_entity_poly.type
_entity_poly.pdbx_seq_one_letter_code
_entity_poly.pdbx_strand_id
1 'polypeptide(L)'
;MAMAANDGQARVNELLASDEQYRETWEGVIKKEERVPEWVINLSGASEQQMNAVTEDGNKYLVGPLCENQDKCLNHRLIVAFSFDKDDAYAMLVDVPEGLPQDKSPTRHATYRFFGKPDQGMQDLLMETLKKDPKWY
;
A
#
# COMPACT_ATOMS: atom_id res chain seq x y z
N MET A 1 13.75 21.83 6.65
CA MET A 1 13.47 21.12 6.38
C MET A 1 12.48 20.09 6.21
N ALA A 2 11.57 20.32 5.43
CA ALA A 2 10.50 19.42 5.11
C ALA A 2 10.98 18.09 4.58
N MET A 3 12.22 18.06 4.23
CA MET A 3 12.77 16.86 3.66
C MET A 3 12.74 15.67 4.59
N ALA A 4 12.91 15.93 5.86
CA ALA A 4 12.92 14.83 6.82
C ALA A 4 11.62 14.06 6.85
N ALA A 5 10.51 14.70 6.50
CA ALA A 5 9.22 14.05 6.52
C ALA A 5 9.10 12.94 5.48
N ASN A 6 9.97 12.96 4.46
CA ASN A 6 9.89 11.97 3.40
C ASN A 6 10.78 10.75 3.63
N ASP A 7 11.41 10.68 4.80
CA ASP A 7 12.29 9.56 5.11
C ASP A 7 11.60 8.52 5.97
N GLY A 8 10.38 8.15 5.61
CA GLY A 8 9.65 7.16 6.37
C GLY A 8 8.86 7.76 7.52
N GLN A 9 8.73 9.10 7.56
CA GLN A 9 7.94 9.76 8.59
C GLN A 9 6.48 9.91 8.19
N ALA A 10 6.17 9.83 6.90
CA ALA A 10 4.83 10.02 6.41
C ALA A 10 4.02 8.74 6.49
N ARG A 11 2.71 8.88 6.55
CA ARG A 11 1.77 7.77 6.43
C ARG A 11 1.13 7.80 5.06
N VAL A 12 0.65 6.64 4.60
CA VAL A 12 0.04 6.54 3.26
C VAL A 12 -1.11 7.52 3.10
N ASN A 13 -1.95 7.66 4.11
CA ASN A 13 -3.11 8.54 4.02
C ASN A 13 -2.75 10.04 4.07
N GLU A 14 -1.49 10.36 4.21
CA GLU A 14 -1.02 11.74 4.20
C GLU A 14 -0.26 12.11 2.93
N LEU A 15 0.13 11.11 2.14
CA LEU A 15 1.04 11.34 1.01
C LEU A 15 0.47 12.27 -0.05
N LEU A 16 -0.76 12.04 -0.45
CA LEU A 16 -1.34 12.80 -1.57
C LEU A 16 -1.55 14.27 -1.21
N ALA A 17 -1.74 14.55 0.07
CA ALA A 17 -1.86 15.92 0.55
C ALA A 17 -0.51 16.57 0.79
N SER A 18 0.53 15.77 1.00
CA SER A 18 1.86 16.30 1.32
C SER A 18 2.61 16.80 0.11
N ASP A 19 2.35 16.24 -1.07
CA ASP A 19 3.09 16.57 -2.27
C ASP A 19 2.25 16.28 -3.50
N GLU A 20 2.09 17.28 -4.34
CA GLU A 20 1.30 17.16 -5.57
C GLU A 20 1.85 16.11 -6.51
N GLN A 21 3.14 15.89 -6.54
CA GLN A 21 3.75 14.88 -7.42
C GLN A 21 3.34 13.47 -7.03
N TYR A 22 3.21 13.19 -5.74
CA TYR A 22 2.67 11.90 -5.30
C TYR A 22 1.24 11.72 -5.81
N ARG A 23 0.44 12.77 -5.70
CA ARG A 23 -0.95 12.71 -6.16
C ARG A 23 -1.03 12.47 -7.67
N GLU A 24 -0.24 13.18 -8.43
CA GLU A 24 -0.24 13.03 -9.88
C GLU A 24 0.20 11.64 -10.31
N THR A 25 1.24 11.10 -9.67
CA THR A 25 1.73 9.75 -9.96
C THR A 25 0.66 8.72 -9.64
N TRP A 26 0.02 8.85 -8.47
CA TRP A 26 -1.02 7.91 -8.08
C TRP A 26 -2.23 7.98 -9.00
N GLU A 27 -2.65 9.17 -9.36
CA GLU A 27 -3.75 9.34 -10.31
C GLU A 27 -3.44 8.67 -11.65
N GLY A 28 -2.19 8.76 -12.09
CA GLY A 28 -1.76 8.10 -13.32
C GLY A 28 -1.85 6.58 -13.26
N VAL A 29 -1.62 6.01 -12.10
CA VAL A 29 -1.76 4.56 -11.88
C VAL A 29 -3.23 4.19 -11.86
N ILE A 30 -4.03 4.93 -11.09
CA ILE A 30 -5.43 4.57 -10.83
C ILE A 30 -6.32 4.75 -12.05
N LYS A 31 -6.08 5.78 -12.86
CA LYS A 31 -6.96 6.05 -14.01
C LYS A 31 -6.98 4.92 -15.04
N LYS A 32 -6.00 4.04 -15.00
CA LYS A 32 -5.92 2.90 -15.91
C LYS A 32 -6.67 1.69 -15.37
N GLU A 33 -7.18 1.78 -14.16
CA GLU A 33 -7.84 0.68 -13.48
C GLU A 33 -9.34 0.89 -13.40
N GLU A 34 -10.09 -0.21 -13.32
CA GLU A 34 -11.52 -0.16 -13.19
C GLU A 34 -11.96 -0.71 -11.85
N ARG A 35 -13.09 -0.24 -11.36
CA ARG A 35 -13.70 -0.75 -10.12
C ARG A 35 -12.76 -0.66 -8.92
N VAL A 36 -12.11 0.48 -8.79
CA VAL A 36 -11.22 0.72 -7.66
C VAL A 36 -12.02 1.35 -6.53
N PRO A 37 -11.92 0.82 -5.31
CA PRO A 37 -12.61 1.43 -4.16
C PRO A 37 -12.18 2.87 -3.93
N GLU A 38 -13.10 3.70 -3.44
CA GLU A 38 -12.82 5.12 -3.24
C GLU A 38 -11.65 5.35 -2.29
N TRP A 39 -11.55 4.56 -1.22
CA TRP A 39 -10.46 4.74 -0.25
C TRP A 39 -9.09 4.41 -0.87
N VAL A 40 -9.05 3.58 -1.90
CA VAL A 40 -7.84 3.29 -2.66
C VAL A 40 -7.53 4.43 -3.61
N ILE A 41 -8.55 4.94 -4.32
CA ILE A 41 -8.35 6.05 -5.26
C ILE A 41 -7.77 7.25 -4.55
N ASN A 42 -8.29 7.57 -3.37
CA ASN A 42 -7.90 8.77 -2.63
C ASN A 42 -6.81 8.51 -1.60
N LEU A 43 -6.42 7.25 -1.39
CA LEU A 43 -5.52 6.83 -0.32
C LEU A 43 -5.97 7.44 1.01
N SER A 44 -7.29 7.37 1.27
CA SER A 44 -7.91 8.07 2.37
C SER A 44 -8.28 7.19 3.56
N GLY A 45 -7.90 5.93 3.52
CA GLY A 45 -8.20 5.01 4.62
C GLY A 45 -7.38 5.29 5.87
N ALA A 46 -7.28 4.31 6.74
CA ALA A 46 -6.53 4.42 7.99
C ALA A 46 -5.10 3.90 7.82
N SER A 47 -4.15 4.69 8.30
CA SER A 47 -2.73 4.31 8.28
C SER A 47 -2.21 4.32 9.70
N GLU A 48 -2.12 3.13 10.31
CA GLU A 48 -1.63 3.01 11.68
C GLU A 48 -0.12 3.13 11.79
N GLN A 49 0.58 2.82 10.71
CA GLN A 49 2.04 2.80 10.69
C GLN A 49 2.56 3.79 9.67
N GLN A 50 3.72 4.36 9.98
CA GLN A 50 4.42 5.21 9.02
C GLN A 50 5.05 4.35 7.94
N MET A 51 5.29 4.95 6.79
CA MET A 51 5.96 4.28 5.69
C MET A 51 7.44 4.11 6.01
N ASN A 52 8.04 3.09 5.44
CA ASN A 52 9.46 2.80 5.62
C ASN A 52 10.20 2.93 4.30
N ALA A 53 11.45 3.35 4.38
CA ALA A 53 12.32 3.38 3.21
C ALA A 53 12.88 1.98 2.98
N VAL A 54 12.70 1.47 1.77
CA VAL A 54 13.15 0.13 1.39
C VAL A 54 13.89 0.22 0.07
N THR A 55 14.98 -0.52 -0.07
CA THR A 55 15.71 -0.60 -1.33
C THR A 55 15.35 -1.90 -2.05
N GLU A 56 14.96 -1.78 -3.32
CA GLU A 56 14.65 -2.91 -4.16
C GLU A 56 15.37 -2.74 -5.50
N ASP A 57 16.21 -3.69 -5.84
CA ASP A 57 16.95 -3.68 -7.11
C ASP A 57 17.72 -2.36 -7.33
N GLY A 58 18.35 -1.87 -6.26
CA GLY A 58 19.13 -0.65 -6.31
C GLY A 58 18.34 0.65 -6.25
N ASN A 59 17.02 0.58 -6.23
CA ASN A 59 16.16 1.76 -6.15
C ASN A 59 15.50 1.84 -4.79
N LYS A 60 15.29 3.06 -4.32
CA LYS A 60 14.65 3.28 -3.02
C LYS A 60 13.18 3.60 -3.17
N TYR A 61 12.40 3.05 -2.27
CA TYR A 61 10.95 3.24 -2.24
C TYR A 61 10.49 3.55 -0.83
N LEU A 62 9.40 4.33 -0.73
CA LEU A 62 8.66 4.47 0.51
C LEU A 62 7.53 3.44 0.45
N VAL A 63 7.45 2.57 1.44
CA VAL A 63 6.49 1.47 1.46
C VAL A 63 5.70 1.52 2.75
N GLY A 64 4.40 1.37 2.66
CA GLY A 64 3.56 1.35 3.85
C GLY A 64 2.17 0.80 3.62
N PRO A 65 1.47 0.47 4.70
CA PRO A 65 0.12 -0.08 4.63
C PRO A 65 -0.95 0.98 4.73
N LEU A 66 -2.10 0.68 4.15
CA LEU A 66 -3.32 1.49 4.27
C LEU A 66 -4.49 0.53 4.40
N CYS A 67 -5.40 0.80 5.32
CA CYS A 67 -6.61 -0.01 5.48
C CYS A 67 -7.82 0.80 5.08
N GLU A 68 -8.91 0.13 4.73
CA GLU A 68 -10.16 0.82 4.42
C GLU A 68 -10.60 1.66 5.62
N ASN A 69 -10.55 1.06 6.82
CA ASN A 69 -10.73 1.77 8.09
C ASN A 69 -10.09 0.90 9.17
N GLN A 70 -10.01 1.42 10.40
CA GLN A 70 -9.33 0.71 11.48
C GLN A 70 -9.94 -0.64 11.80
N ASP A 71 -11.25 -0.79 11.63
CA ASP A 71 -11.93 -2.03 11.95
C ASP A 71 -11.79 -3.08 10.86
N LYS A 72 -11.35 -2.69 9.68
CA LYS A 72 -11.30 -3.55 8.52
C LYS A 72 -9.89 -3.81 7.99
N CYS A 73 -8.88 -3.56 8.80
CA CYS A 73 -7.50 -3.73 8.35
C CYS A 73 -7.17 -5.14 7.89
N LEU A 74 -7.76 -6.15 8.51
CA LEU A 74 -7.51 -7.53 8.11
C LEU A 74 -8.21 -7.87 6.79
N ASN A 75 -9.39 -7.31 6.58
CA ASN A 75 -10.23 -7.68 5.43
C ASN A 75 -9.96 -6.84 4.18
N HIS A 76 -9.63 -5.57 4.35
CA HIS A 76 -9.42 -4.66 3.23
C HIS A 76 -8.19 -3.80 3.49
N ARG A 77 -7.10 -4.14 2.84
CA ARG A 77 -5.80 -3.53 3.09
C ARG A 77 -5.09 -3.26 1.77
N LEU A 78 -4.30 -2.21 1.72
CA LEU A 78 -3.49 -1.87 0.58
C LEU A 78 -2.04 -1.70 1.04
N ILE A 79 -1.10 -2.29 0.32
CA ILE A 79 0.31 -2.03 0.54
C ILE A 79 0.77 -1.16 -0.62
N VAL A 80 1.36 -0.01 -0.33
CA VAL A 80 1.71 0.99 -1.33
C VAL A 80 3.21 1.23 -1.32
N ALA A 81 3.80 1.34 -2.50
CA ALA A 81 5.20 1.69 -2.67
C ALA A 81 5.32 2.85 -3.65
N PHE A 82 6.00 3.92 -3.23
CA PHE A 82 6.32 5.04 -4.10
C PHE A 82 7.84 5.14 -4.24
N SER A 83 8.32 5.35 -5.47
CA SER A 83 9.75 5.59 -5.65
C SER A 83 10.15 6.91 -4.97
N PHE A 84 11.42 7.01 -4.56
CA PHE A 84 11.90 8.22 -3.89
C PHE A 84 11.86 9.44 -4.81
N ASP A 85 11.98 9.24 -6.13
CA ASP A 85 11.85 10.34 -7.09
C ASP A 85 10.40 10.71 -7.36
N LYS A 86 9.44 9.98 -6.75
CA LYS A 86 8.00 10.22 -6.84
C LYS A 86 7.40 9.98 -8.23
N ASP A 87 8.15 9.38 -9.14
CA ASP A 87 7.70 9.15 -10.50
C ASP A 87 6.95 7.84 -10.68
N ASP A 88 7.18 6.87 -9.80
CA ASP A 88 6.56 5.54 -9.91
C ASP A 88 5.81 5.17 -8.65
N ALA A 89 4.70 4.51 -8.83
CA ALA A 89 3.91 4.01 -7.71
C ALA A 89 3.39 2.61 -8.03
N TYR A 90 3.37 1.76 -7.01
CA TYR A 90 2.88 0.40 -7.12
C TYR A 90 2.06 0.10 -5.88
N ALA A 91 1.10 -0.80 -6.00
CA ALA A 91 0.31 -1.18 -4.85
C ALA A 91 -0.22 -2.60 -5.00
N MET A 92 -0.53 -3.21 -3.86
CA MET A 92 -1.17 -4.52 -3.80
C MET A 92 -2.39 -4.38 -2.90
N LEU A 93 -3.57 -4.56 -3.48
CA LEU A 93 -4.82 -4.56 -2.74
C LEU A 93 -5.08 -5.98 -2.25
N VAL A 94 -5.29 -6.12 -0.96
CA VAL A 94 -5.50 -7.41 -0.31
C VAL A 94 -6.91 -7.47 0.24
N ASP A 95 -7.71 -8.41 -0.24
CA ASP A 95 -9.07 -8.63 0.24
C ASP A 95 -9.17 -10.00 0.89
N VAL A 96 -9.66 -10.03 2.12
CA VAL A 96 -9.92 -11.26 2.85
C VAL A 96 -11.42 -11.28 3.18
N PRO A 97 -12.14 -12.38 2.85
CA PRO A 97 -13.57 -12.44 3.15
C PRO A 97 -13.84 -12.29 4.65
N GLU A 98 -14.93 -11.60 4.98
CA GLU A 98 -15.35 -11.46 6.36
C GLU A 98 -16.06 -12.73 6.82
N GLY A 99 -16.08 -12.95 8.12
CA GLY A 99 -16.81 -14.07 8.68
C GLY A 99 -16.12 -15.41 8.57
N LEU A 100 -14.82 -15.43 8.31
CA LEU A 100 -14.08 -16.69 8.26
C LEU A 100 -14.05 -17.34 9.64
N PRO A 101 -14.12 -18.69 9.69
CA PRO A 101 -13.94 -19.39 10.96
C PRO A 101 -12.57 -19.11 11.56
N GLN A 102 -12.48 -19.17 12.88
CA GLN A 102 -11.23 -18.86 13.56
C GLN A 102 -10.09 -19.80 13.21
N ASP A 103 -10.40 -21.01 12.76
CA ASP A 103 -9.39 -21.99 12.38
C ASP A 103 -8.85 -21.78 10.95
N LYS A 104 -9.33 -20.74 10.24
CA LYS A 104 -8.86 -20.43 8.90
C LYS A 104 -7.93 -19.24 8.94
N SER A 105 -6.81 -19.34 8.25
CA SER A 105 -5.89 -18.22 8.17
C SER A 105 -6.25 -17.29 7.03
N PRO A 106 -6.04 -15.98 7.17
CA PRO A 106 -6.31 -15.03 6.10
C PRO A 106 -5.56 -15.34 4.82
N THR A 107 -4.33 -15.85 4.93
CA THR A 107 -3.50 -16.14 3.77
C THR A 107 -4.10 -17.15 2.81
N ARG A 108 -4.97 -18.01 3.31
CA ARG A 108 -5.58 -19.07 2.48
C ARG A 108 -6.76 -18.57 1.67
N HIS A 109 -7.33 -17.43 2.08
CA HIS A 109 -8.56 -16.93 1.46
C HIS A 109 -8.39 -15.55 0.86
N ALA A 110 -7.21 -14.96 0.97
CA ALA A 110 -6.95 -13.62 0.46
C ALA A 110 -6.91 -13.60 -1.05
N THR A 111 -7.41 -12.51 -1.63
CA THR A 111 -7.20 -12.23 -3.03
C THR A 111 -6.30 -11.00 -3.13
N TYR A 112 -5.49 -10.96 -4.18
CA TYR A 112 -4.50 -9.91 -4.36
C TYR A 112 -4.70 -9.25 -5.72
N ARG A 113 -4.66 -7.92 -5.74
CA ARG A 113 -4.76 -7.17 -6.99
C ARG A 113 -3.62 -6.15 -7.01
N PHE A 114 -2.84 -6.13 -8.07
CA PHE A 114 -1.70 -5.24 -8.19
C PHE A 114 -2.02 -4.04 -9.06
N PHE A 115 -1.51 -2.87 -8.67
CA PHE A 115 -1.63 -1.63 -9.41
C PHE A 115 -0.24 -1.15 -9.80
N GLY A 116 -0.14 -0.46 -10.93
CA GLY A 116 1.14 0.09 -11.40
C GLY A 116 2.01 -0.90 -12.14
N LYS A 117 1.50 -2.11 -12.38
CA LYS A 117 2.21 -3.17 -13.10
C LYS A 117 3.57 -3.49 -12.47
N PRO A 118 3.60 -3.88 -11.19
CA PRO A 118 4.87 -4.20 -10.55
C PRO A 118 5.50 -5.45 -11.18
N ASP A 119 6.84 -5.43 -11.30
CA ASP A 119 7.57 -6.62 -11.72
C ASP A 119 7.63 -7.61 -10.55
N GLN A 120 8.26 -8.76 -10.77
CA GLN A 120 8.29 -9.80 -9.74
C GLN A 120 8.99 -9.31 -8.46
N GLY A 121 10.08 -8.57 -8.60
CA GLY A 121 10.78 -8.04 -7.43
C GLY A 121 9.90 -7.12 -6.58
N MET A 122 9.14 -6.24 -7.25
CA MET A 122 8.24 -5.33 -6.55
C MET A 122 7.07 -6.09 -5.94
N GLN A 123 6.52 -7.09 -6.64
CA GLN A 123 5.46 -7.91 -6.08
C GLN A 123 5.93 -8.62 -4.82
N ASP A 124 7.16 -9.13 -4.83
CA ASP A 124 7.74 -9.79 -3.67
C ASP A 124 7.93 -8.81 -2.51
N LEU A 125 8.35 -7.58 -2.80
CA LEU A 125 8.51 -6.55 -1.79
C LEU A 125 7.17 -6.22 -1.11
N LEU A 126 6.12 -6.05 -1.91
CA LEU A 126 4.80 -5.75 -1.39
C LEU A 126 4.29 -6.91 -0.52
N MET A 127 4.49 -8.14 -0.97
CA MET A 127 4.07 -9.32 -0.23
C MET A 127 4.85 -9.46 1.08
N GLU A 128 6.15 -9.21 1.06
CA GLU A 128 6.95 -9.28 2.29
C GLU A 128 6.52 -8.23 3.30
N THR A 129 6.16 -7.06 2.83
CA THR A 129 5.66 -6.00 3.71
C THR A 129 4.37 -6.45 4.41
N LEU A 130 3.48 -7.10 3.67
CA LEU A 130 2.25 -7.65 4.24
C LEU A 130 2.56 -8.71 5.30
N LYS A 131 3.50 -9.61 5.01
CA LYS A 131 3.83 -10.71 5.91
C LYS A 131 4.49 -10.27 7.21
N LYS A 132 5.00 -9.04 7.27
CA LYS A 132 5.57 -8.50 8.49
C LYS A 132 4.52 -8.14 9.53
N ASP A 133 3.27 -8.06 9.14
CA ASP A 133 2.19 -7.77 10.08
C ASP A 133 1.95 -9.02 10.93
N PRO A 134 2.07 -8.93 12.25
CA PRO A 134 1.88 -10.11 13.12
C PRO A 134 0.46 -10.68 13.08
N LYS A 135 -0.51 -9.90 12.60
CA LYS A 135 -1.88 -10.37 12.46
C LYS A 135 -2.11 -11.12 11.16
N TRP A 136 -1.12 -11.13 10.28
CA TRP A 136 -1.23 -11.83 8.99
C TRP A 136 -0.60 -13.22 9.13
N TYR A 137 -1.40 -14.26 8.99
CA TYR A 137 -0.94 -15.65 9.11
C TYR A 137 -1.67 -16.61 8.21
#